data_87d823240e2f10d3de3e96d0133dcd8d
#
_entry.id   87d823240e2f10d3de3e96d0133dcd8d
#
_cell.length_a   1.000
_cell.length_b   1.000
_cell.length_c   1.000
_cell.angle_alpha   90.00
_cell.angle_beta   90.00
_cell.angle_gamma   90.00
#
_symmetry.space_group_name_H-M   'P 1'
#
loop_
_entity.id
_entity.type
_entity.pdbx_description
1 polymer ?
#
loop_
_entity_poly.entity_id
_entity_poly.type
_entity_poly.pdbx_seq_one_letter_code
_entity_poly.pdbx_strand_id
1 'polypeptide(L)'
;SRANRRQAYGSRPHVGKRAPMAGMKHSVEWWGKGRGVSRIMRRTGQSRGAQNPHTKGGRRAHGPKVEKNWGRKLNLKERRLARDSALSATTSVETVSARGHRFSEDIASLPIVLGNYAEVRDGKTEEFSIESFNHGSATRKVLAIFNEIGLGADLMRARDGRNIRAGKATMRGRVHKTPKSVLLVVKEKSG
;
A
#
# COMPACT_ATOMS: atom_id res chain seq x y z
N SER A 1 3.77 5.61 2.41
CA SER A 1 4.79 5.92 3.41
C SER A 1 5.77 6.97 2.91
N ARG A 2 6.36 7.75 3.81
CA ARG A 2 7.35 8.80 3.48
C ARG A 2 8.60 8.26 2.76
N ALA A 3 8.93 6.99 2.96
CA ALA A 3 10.03 6.34 2.28
C ALA A 3 9.86 6.28 0.76
N ASN A 4 8.65 6.02 0.29
CA ASN A 4 8.35 5.90 -1.14
C ASN A 4 8.36 7.25 -1.89
N ARG A 5 8.15 8.36 -1.19
CA ARG A 5 8.15 9.70 -1.83
C ARG A 5 9.54 10.20 -2.21
N ARG A 6 10.59 9.64 -1.63
CA ARG A 6 11.98 10.05 -1.89
C ARG A 6 12.66 9.32 -3.05
N GLN A 7 11.97 8.41 -3.70
CA GLN A 7 12.49 7.66 -4.86
C GLN A 7 12.69 8.51 -6.13
N ALA A 8 12.12 9.69 -6.18
CA ALA A 8 12.01 10.45 -7.43
C ALA A 8 13.35 10.92 -8.04
N TYR A 9 14.42 10.90 -7.28
CA TYR A 9 15.70 11.49 -7.66
C TYR A 9 16.87 10.49 -7.71
N GLY A 10 16.57 9.20 -7.72
CA GLY A 10 17.55 8.15 -7.91
C GLY A 10 17.94 8.01 -9.37
N SER A 11 19.21 7.83 -9.62
CA SER A 11 19.68 7.40 -10.93
C SER A 11 19.17 5.98 -11.19
N ARG A 12 18.51 5.75 -12.33
CA ARG A 12 18.18 4.40 -12.77
C ARG A 12 19.48 3.72 -13.23
N PRO A 13 19.81 2.53 -12.73
CA PRO A 13 20.91 1.77 -13.31
C PRO A 13 20.54 1.43 -14.76
N HIS A 14 21.35 1.87 -15.69
CA HIS A 14 21.32 1.33 -17.05
C HIS A 14 22.12 0.03 -17.02
N VAL A 15 21.61 -1.01 -17.62
CA VAL A 15 22.26 -2.33 -17.62
C VAL A 15 23.74 -2.16 -18.01
N GLY A 16 24.63 -2.53 -17.07
CA GLY A 16 26.09 -2.51 -17.27
C GLY A 16 26.83 -1.19 -17.10
N LYS A 17 26.18 -0.08 -16.72
CA LYS A 17 26.85 1.22 -16.49
C LYS A 17 26.32 1.91 -15.23
N ARG A 18 27.20 2.58 -14.47
CA ARG A 18 26.78 3.50 -13.40
C ARG A 18 25.88 4.57 -14.00
N ALA A 19 24.62 4.58 -13.62
CA ALA A 19 23.68 5.54 -14.16
C ALA A 19 24.05 6.95 -13.70
N PRO A 20 24.18 7.92 -14.61
CA PRO A 20 24.32 9.30 -14.25
C PRO A 20 23.05 9.79 -13.55
N MET A 21 23.18 10.70 -12.63
CA MET A 21 22.05 11.34 -11.98
C MET A 21 21.19 12.06 -13.03
N ALA A 22 19.92 11.73 -13.08
CA ALA A 22 18.99 12.37 -14.00
C ALA A 22 18.97 13.89 -13.78
N GLY A 23 19.09 14.66 -14.85
CA GLY A 23 19.08 16.11 -14.82
C GLY A 23 20.39 16.78 -14.34
N MET A 24 21.40 16.00 -13.95
CA MET A 24 22.69 16.53 -13.47
C MET A 24 23.84 16.34 -14.48
N LYS A 25 23.58 15.74 -15.61
CA LYS A 25 24.56 15.51 -16.67
C LYS A 25 24.58 16.70 -17.62
N HIS A 26 25.42 17.67 -17.31
CA HIS A 26 25.69 18.80 -18.19
C HIS A 26 27.05 18.62 -18.88
N SER A 27 27.18 19.08 -20.10
CA SER A 27 28.49 19.26 -20.75
C SER A 27 29.24 20.36 -20.00
N VAL A 28 30.40 20.02 -19.48
CA VAL A 28 31.21 20.93 -18.68
C VAL A 28 32.65 20.89 -19.16
N GLU A 29 33.33 22.02 -19.01
CA GLU A 29 34.73 22.19 -19.28
C GLU A 29 35.45 22.79 -18.10
N TRP A 30 36.73 22.52 -18.03
CA TRP A 30 37.62 23.13 -17.04
C TRP A 30 38.36 24.29 -17.67
N TRP A 31 38.23 25.47 -17.09
CA TRP A 31 38.91 26.66 -17.63
C TRP A 31 40.40 26.76 -17.26
N GLY A 32 40.89 25.93 -16.38
CA GLY A 32 42.29 25.94 -15.96
C GLY A 32 42.67 27.13 -15.08
N LYS A 33 43.97 27.44 -15.12
CA LYS A 33 44.59 28.53 -14.34
C LYS A 33 44.58 29.83 -15.19
N GLY A 34 44.75 30.96 -14.55
CA GLY A 34 45.02 32.24 -15.24
C GLY A 34 43.77 33.07 -15.59
N ARG A 35 42.55 32.60 -15.30
CA ARG A 35 41.32 33.34 -15.60
C ARG A 35 40.71 34.12 -14.43
N GLY A 36 41.39 34.16 -13.28
CA GLY A 36 40.88 34.88 -12.09
C GLY A 36 39.60 34.30 -11.46
N VAL A 37 39.18 33.12 -11.87
CA VAL A 37 37.98 32.44 -11.36
C VAL A 37 38.34 31.10 -10.70
N SER A 38 37.47 30.61 -9.83
CA SER A 38 37.67 29.31 -9.19
C SER A 38 37.75 28.16 -10.21
N ARG A 39 38.66 27.20 -9.96
CA ARG A 39 38.95 26.05 -10.84
C ARG A 39 37.93 24.94 -10.70
N ILE A 40 36.68 25.22 -10.98
CA ILE A 40 35.60 24.27 -10.96
C ILE A 40 35.09 24.00 -12.38
N MET A 41 34.46 22.85 -12.57
CA MET A 41 33.80 22.54 -13.84
C MET A 41 32.68 23.56 -14.11
N ARG A 42 32.68 24.14 -15.30
CA ARG A 42 31.69 25.12 -15.76
C ARG A 42 30.98 24.62 -16.99
N ARG A 43 29.75 25.04 -17.19
CA ARG A 43 28.98 24.69 -18.39
C ARG A 43 29.69 25.28 -19.64
N THR A 44 29.79 24.48 -20.68
CA THR A 44 30.29 24.93 -21.95
C THR A 44 29.50 26.14 -22.45
N GLY A 45 30.20 27.20 -22.85
CA GLY A 45 29.60 28.46 -23.27
C GLY A 45 29.04 29.37 -22.16
N GLN A 46 29.19 28.98 -20.90
CA GLN A 46 28.70 29.75 -19.73
C GLN A 46 29.72 29.75 -18.60
N SER A 47 29.70 30.79 -17.76
CA SER A 47 30.55 30.85 -16.57
C SER A 47 29.99 30.07 -15.37
N ARG A 48 28.79 29.52 -15.47
CA ARG A 48 28.10 28.85 -14.39
C ARG A 48 28.74 27.51 -14.03
N GLY A 49 29.13 27.32 -12.79
CA GLY A 49 29.62 26.03 -12.30
C GLY A 49 28.56 24.94 -12.38
N ALA A 50 28.98 23.71 -12.72
CA ALA A 50 28.10 22.55 -12.78
C ALA A 50 28.89 21.26 -12.46
N GLN A 51 28.20 20.16 -12.23
CA GLN A 51 28.74 18.84 -11.89
C GLN A 51 29.63 18.79 -10.63
N ASN A 52 29.84 19.87 -9.96
CA ASN A 52 30.62 19.93 -8.74
C ASN A 52 29.68 19.92 -7.52
N PRO A 53 29.98 19.14 -6.46
CA PRO A 53 29.11 19.09 -5.27
C PRO A 53 29.07 20.42 -4.49
N HIS A 54 30.11 21.22 -4.60
CA HIS A 54 30.18 22.54 -3.92
C HIS A 54 29.43 23.66 -4.64
N THR A 55 28.93 23.39 -5.83
CA THR A 55 28.24 24.40 -6.64
C THR A 55 26.76 24.38 -6.37
N LYS A 56 26.14 25.55 -6.20
CA LYS A 56 24.68 25.67 -6.09
C LYS A 56 24.01 25.15 -7.37
N GLY A 57 23.14 24.14 -7.21
CA GLY A 57 22.52 23.45 -8.34
C GLY A 57 23.45 22.43 -9.05
N GLY A 58 24.61 22.14 -8.48
CA GLY A 58 25.54 21.14 -8.98
C GLY A 58 25.14 19.69 -8.63
N ARG A 59 26.06 18.77 -8.88
CA ARG A 59 25.87 17.35 -8.61
C ARG A 59 25.78 17.08 -7.09
N ARG A 60 24.86 16.23 -6.67
CA ARG A 60 24.83 15.74 -5.29
C ARG A 60 26.00 14.79 -5.05
N ALA A 61 26.76 15.03 -3.99
CA ALA A 61 27.89 14.17 -3.61
C ALA A 61 27.45 12.73 -3.35
N HIS A 62 26.35 12.56 -2.62
CA HIS A 62 25.75 11.27 -2.29
C HIS A 62 24.29 11.24 -2.75
N GLY A 63 24.08 11.07 -4.04
CA GLY A 63 22.75 10.93 -4.60
C GLY A 63 22.07 9.64 -4.15
N PRO A 64 20.72 9.61 -4.11
CA PRO A 64 19.99 8.41 -3.77
C PRO A 64 20.25 7.31 -4.79
N LYS A 65 20.52 6.09 -4.31
CA LYS A 65 20.74 4.90 -5.14
C LYS A 65 19.49 4.02 -5.13
N VAL A 66 19.28 3.28 -6.23
CA VAL A 66 18.15 2.34 -6.35
C VAL A 66 18.30 1.16 -5.40
N GLU A 67 19.54 0.71 -5.15
CA GLU A 67 19.88 -0.42 -4.29
C GLU A 67 19.63 -0.15 -2.81
N LYS A 68 19.46 1.13 -2.42
CA LYS A 68 19.18 1.48 -1.04
C LYS A 68 17.86 0.88 -0.59
N ASN A 69 17.88 0.20 0.54
CA ASN A 69 16.64 -0.22 1.20
C ASN A 69 15.85 1.02 1.68
N TRP A 70 14.76 1.32 1.00
CA TRP A 70 13.86 2.45 1.29
C TRP A 70 12.82 2.13 2.35
N GLY A 71 12.67 0.85 2.68
CA GLY A 71 11.79 0.38 3.74
C GLY A 71 12.33 0.79 5.11
N ARG A 72 11.44 1.24 5.99
CA ARG A 72 11.79 1.55 7.38
C ARG A 72 11.12 0.55 8.31
N LYS A 73 11.89 -0.03 9.20
CA LYS A 73 11.36 -0.82 10.30
C LYS A 73 10.68 0.10 11.31
N LEU A 74 9.50 -0.31 11.76
CA LEU A 74 8.86 0.22 12.94
C LEU A 74 9.17 -0.68 14.13
N ASN A 75 9.26 -0.13 15.32
CA ASN A 75 9.48 -0.89 16.53
C ASN A 75 8.35 -1.88 16.77
N LEU A 76 8.67 -3.04 17.34
CA LEU A 76 7.68 -4.10 17.57
C LEU A 76 6.55 -3.64 18.49
N LYS A 77 6.86 -2.91 19.56
CA LYS A 77 5.85 -2.36 20.49
C LYS A 77 4.92 -1.37 19.79
N GLU A 78 5.45 -0.49 18.95
CA GLU A 78 4.66 0.48 18.17
C GLU A 78 3.71 -0.23 17.19
N ARG A 79 4.18 -1.29 16.52
CA ARG A 79 3.33 -2.08 15.62
C ARG A 79 2.22 -2.83 16.36
N ARG A 80 2.52 -3.37 17.54
CA ARG A 80 1.52 -4.04 18.40
C ARG A 80 0.47 -3.04 18.86
N LEU A 81 0.87 -1.92 19.40
CA LEU A 81 -0.04 -0.86 19.84
C LEU A 81 -0.95 -0.37 18.70
N ALA A 82 -0.38 -0.15 17.52
CA ALA A 82 -1.15 0.26 16.34
C ALA A 82 -2.17 -0.81 15.90
N ARG A 83 -1.82 -2.09 15.99
CA ARG A 83 -2.72 -3.20 15.70
C ARG A 83 -3.85 -3.26 16.73
N ASP A 84 -3.51 -3.19 17.99
CA ASP A 84 -4.47 -3.32 19.09
C ASP A 84 -5.45 -2.14 19.09
N SER A 85 -4.95 -0.93 18.82
CA SER A 85 -5.79 0.26 18.61
C SER A 85 -6.70 0.12 17.38
N ALA A 86 -6.21 -0.46 16.28
CA ALA A 86 -7.05 -0.69 15.11
C ALA A 86 -8.14 -1.75 15.38
N LEU A 87 -7.83 -2.80 16.13
CA LEU A 87 -8.82 -3.80 16.52
C LEU A 87 -9.87 -3.20 17.47
N SER A 88 -9.47 -2.40 18.44
CA SER A 88 -10.41 -1.69 19.32
C SER A 88 -11.34 -0.77 18.53
N ALA A 89 -10.85 -0.08 17.50
CA ALA A 89 -11.69 0.76 16.65
C ALA A 89 -12.75 -0.04 15.87
N THR A 90 -12.52 -1.33 15.60
CA THR A 90 -13.54 -2.17 14.94
C THR A 90 -14.69 -2.57 15.83
N THR A 91 -14.58 -2.39 17.14
CA THR A 91 -15.70 -2.68 18.08
C THR A 91 -16.68 -1.53 18.20
N SER A 92 -16.32 -0.34 17.76
CA SER A 92 -17.22 0.83 17.79
C SER A 92 -18.01 0.94 16.50
N VAL A 93 -19.33 0.85 16.59
CA VAL A 93 -20.26 1.01 15.46
C VAL A 93 -20.08 2.37 14.79
N GLU A 94 -19.90 3.44 15.57
CA GLU A 94 -19.70 4.81 15.08
C GLU A 94 -18.44 4.92 14.21
N THR A 95 -17.31 4.35 14.65
CA THR A 95 -16.06 4.42 13.90
C THR A 95 -16.12 3.60 12.63
N VAL A 96 -16.83 2.48 12.64
CA VAL A 96 -17.01 1.62 11.46
C VAL A 96 -17.91 2.30 10.42
N SER A 97 -19.02 2.91 10.84
CA SER A 97 -19.91 3.66 9.95
C SER A 97 -19.26 4.93 9.40
N ALA A 98 -18.52 5.68 10.22
CA ALA A 98 -17.76 6.85 9.79
C ALA A 98 -16.69 6.51 8.74
N ARG A 99 -16.17 5.29 8.76
CA ARG A 99 -15.26 4.77 7.73
C ARG A 99 -15.98 4.48 6.41
N GLY A 100 -17.32 4.46 6.39
CA GLY A 100 -18.15 4.24 5.20
C GLY A 100 -18.58 2.79 4.99
N HIS A 101 -18.54 1.96 6.01
CA HIS A 101 -19.15 0.63 5.98
C HIS A 101 -20.66 0.74 6.08
N ARG A 102 -21.37 -0.19 5.43
CA ARG A 102 -22.85 -0.25 5.41
C ARG A 102 -23.31 -1.58 5.97
N PHE A 103 -24.11 -1.53 7.00
CA PHE A 103 -24.71 -2.71 7.62
C PHE A 103 -26.12 -2.38 8.07
N SER A 104 -26.97 -3.40 8.30
CA SER A 104 -28.35 -3.18 8.76
C SER A 104 -28.39 -2.63 10.19
N GLU A 105 -29.45 -1.89 10.47
CA GLU A 105 -29.67 -1.28 11.79
C GLU A 105 -29.88 -2.32 12.89
N ASP A 106 -30.20 -3.55 12.54
CA ASP A 106 -30.37 -4.68 13.45
C ASP A 106 -29.07 -5.10 14.15
N ILE A 107 -27.90 -4.68 13.61
CA ILE A 107 -26.59 -4.97 14.21
C ILE A 107 -26.32 -3.98 15.33
N ALA A 108 -26.72 -4.35 16.53
CA ALA A 108 -26.58 -3.51 17.72
C ALA A 108 -25.15 -3.45 18.25
N SER A 109 -24.32 -4.47 18.02
CA SER A 109 -22.96 -4.55 18.59
C SER A 109 -21.97 -5.19 17.64
N LEU A 110 -20.71 -4.75 17.74
CA LEU A 110 -19.54 -5.33 17.09
C LEU A 110 -18.52 -5.74 18.18
N PRO A 111 -17.73 -6.80 18.00
CA PRO A 111 -17.69 -7.71 16.85
C PRO A 111 -18.87 -8.71 16.85
N ILE A 112 -19.22 -9.22 15.67
CA ILE A 112 -20.21 -10.28 15.52
C ILE A 112 -19.50 -11.62 15.74
N VAL A 113 -19.99 -12.40 16.69
CA VAL A 113 -19.46 -13.74 16.98
C VAL A 113 -20.39 -14.77 16.34
N LEU A 114 -19.84 -15.58 15.45
CA LEU A 114 -20.59 -16.65 14.80
C LEU A 114 -20.29 -17.98 15.48
N GLY A 115 -21.37 -18.68 15.83
CA GLY A 115 -21.30 -20.08 16.24
C GLY A 115 -21.35 -21.04 15.04
N ASN A 116 -21.83 -22.25 15.28
CA ASN A 116 -22.10 -23.20 14.21
C ASN A 116 -23.31 -22.75 13.40
N TYR A 117 -23.23 -22.90 12.09
CA TYR A 117 -24.34 -22.61 11.18
C TYR A 117 -25.04 -23.93 10.84
N ALA A 118 -26.36 -23.93 10.94
CA ALA A 118 -27.19 -25.07 10.60
C ALA A 118 -27.90 -24.81 9.26
N GLU A 119 -27.67 -25.62 8.25
CA GLU A 119 -28.39 -25.60 6.97
C GLU A 119 -29.38 -26.77 6.95
N VAL A 120 -30.65 -26.50 6.74
CA VAL A 120 -31.68 -27.53 6.57
C VAL A 120 -31.79 -27.88 5.08
N ARG A 121 -31.36 -29.10 4.72
CA ARG A 121 -31.50 -29.65 3.38
C ARG A 121 -32.31 -30.95 3.45
N ASP A 122 -33.33 -31.06 2.64
CA ASP A 122 -34.13 -32.27 2.50
C ASP A 122 -34.60 -32.86 3.84
N GLY A 123 -34.97 -31.97 4.80
CA GLY A 123 -35.40 -32.38 6.13
C GLY A 123 -34.29 -32.84 7.07
N LYS A 124 -33.04 -32.76 6.68
CA LYS A 124 -31.86 -33.01 7.52
C LYS A 124 -31.18 -31.71 7.87
N THR A 125 -30.90 -31.52 9.14
CA THR A 125 -30.13 -30.40 9.66
C THR A 125 -28.65 -30.76 9.65
N GLU A 126 -27.87 -30.12 8.81
CA GLU A 126 -26.41 -30.27 8.81
C GLU A 126 -25.78 -29.05 9.49
N GLU A 127 -25.06 -29.28 10.56
CA GLU A 127 -24.31 -28.24 11.26
C GLU A 127 -22.95 -28.03 10.60
N PHE A 128 -22.63 -26.79 10.25
CA PHE A 128 -21.35 -26.40 9.67
C PHE A 128 -20.65 -25.38 10.55
N SER A 129 -19.38 -25.63 10.78
CA SER A 129 -18.48 -24.59 11.26
C SER A 129 -17.87 -23.87 10.07
N ILE A 130 -17.71 -22.53 10.14
CA ILE A 130 -17.03 -21.76 9.09
C ILE A 130 -15.61 -22.27 8.87
N GLU A 131 -14.99 -22.83 9.89
CA GLU A 131 -13.64 -23.43 9.84
C GLU A 131 -13.59 -24.73 9.01
N SER A 132 -14.70 -25.41 8.87
CA SER A 132 -14.80 -26.69 8.14
C SER A 132 -15.11 -26.57 6.64
N PHE A 133 -15.21 -25.38 6.11
CA PHE A 133 -15.52 -25.13 4.70
C PHE A 133 -14.33 -25.40 3.77
N ASN A 134 -14.11 -26.65 3.44
CA ASN A 134 -13.03 -27.10 2.55
C ASN A 134 -13.46 -27.35 1.09
N HIS A 135 -14.67 -26.98 0.69
CA HIS A 135 -15.22 -27.35 -0.62
C HIS A 135 -15.58 -26.12 -1.48
N GLY A 136 -15.67 -26.32 -2.81
CA GLY A 136 -15.94 -25.28 -3.80
C GLY A 136 -17.22 -24.47 -3.61
N SER A 137 -18.13 -24.86 -2.71
CA SER A 137 -19.30 -24.10 -2.31
C SER A 137 -19.10 -23.20 -1.09
N ALA A 138 -17.92 -23.22 -0.46
CA ALA A 138 -17.64 -22.47 0.77
C ALA A 138 -17.91 -20.97 0.65
N THR A 139 -17.45 -20.34 -0.42
CA THR A 139 -17.69 -18.90 -0.66
C THR A 139 -19.17 -18.56 -0.76
N ARG A 140 -19.97 -19.42 -1.41
CA ARG A 140 -21.41 -19.21 -1.57
C ARG A 140 -22.11 -19.30 -0.20
N LYS A 141 -21.75 -20.29 0.63
CA LYS A 141 -22.31 -20.46 1.97
C LYS A 141 -21.95 -19.28 2.89
N VAL A 142 -20.71 -18.84 2.87
CA VAL A 142 -20.28 -17.66 3.67
C VAL A 142 -20.99 -16.40 3.21
N LEU A 143 -21.21 -16.21 1.91
CA LEU A 143 -21.99 -15.08 1.39
C LEU A 143 -23.46 -15.13 1.85
N ALA A 144 -24.08 -16.32 1.89
CA ALA A 144 -25.44 -16.49 2.40
C ALA A 144 -25.51 -16.07 3.89
N ILE A 145 -24.59 -16.57 4.72
CA ILE A 145 -24.50 -16.21 6.13
C ILE A 145 -24.34 -14.70 6.32
N PHE A 146 -23.46 -14.05 5.55
CA PHE A 146 -23.26 -12.60 5.66
C PHE A 146 -24.48 -11.80 5.24
N ASN A 147 -25.27 -12.28 4.27
CA ASN A 147 -26.51 -11.64 3.89
C ASN A 147 -27.58 -11.77 4.98
N GLU A 148 -27.70 -12.94 5.61
CA GLU A 148 -28.62 -13.17 6.74
C GLU A 148 -28.29 -12.30 7.94
N ILE A 149 -26.99 -12.10 8.24
CA ILE A 149 -26.52 -11.23 9.35
C ILE A 149 -26.75 -9.74 9.05
N GLY A 150 -27.06 -9.36 7.81
CA GLY A 150 -27.25 -7.96 7.43
C GLY A 150 -26.00 -7.24 6.93
N LEU A 151 -24.92 -7.97 6.59
CA LEU A 151 -23.70 -7.42 6.02
C LEU A 151 -23.71 -7.34 4.48
N GLY A 152 -24.81 -7.77 3.85
CA GLY A 152 -24.94 -7.82 2.38
C GLY A 152 -24.71 -6.46 1.70
N ALA A 153 -25.21 -5.38 2.30
CA ALA A 153 -25.05 -4.02 1.80
C ALA A 153 -23.56 -3.60 1.72
N ASP A 154 -22.72 -4.00 2.68
CA ASP A 154 -21.30 -3.69 2.67
C ASP A 154 -20.54 -4.53 1.64
N LEU A 155 -20.92 -5.78 1.44
CA LEU A 155 -20.36 -6.64 0.43
C LEU A 155 -20.63 -6.08 -0.98
N MET A 156 -21.87 -5.63 -1.23
CA MET A 156 -22.24 -4.98 -2.50
C MET A 156 -21.46 -3.68 -2.70
N ARG A 157 -21.37 -2.83 -1.67
CA ARG A 157 -20.52 -1.62 -1.71
C ARG A 157 -19.07 -1.93 -2.10
N ALA A 158 -18.50 -2.99 -1.51
CA ALA A 158 -17.13 -3.38 -1.79
C ALA A 158 -16.94 -3.93 -3.20
N ARG A 159 -17.91 -4.71 -3.69
CA ARG A 159 -17.96 -5.25 -5.06
C ARG A 159 -18.04 -4.12 -6.09
N ASP A 160 -19.01 -3.23 -5.95
CA ASP A 160 -19.27 -2.14 -6.89
C ASP A 160 -18.17 -1.07 -6.85
N GLY A 161 -17.55 -0.89 -5.71
CA GLY A 161 -16.41 -0.01 -5.52
C GLY A 161 -15.10 -0.49 -6.15
N ARG A 162 -15.07 -1.65 -6.80
CA ARG A 162 -13.89 -2.17 -7.49
C ARG A 162 -13.71 -1.47 -8.83
N ASN A 163 -12.78 -0.52 -8.87
CA ASN A 163 -12.52 0.29 -10.07
C ASN A 163 -11.07 0.15 -10.54
N ILE A 164 -10.85 0.36 -11.84
CA ILE A 164 -9.52 0.46 -12.42
C ILE A 164 -8.90 1.78 -11.96
N ARG A 165 -7.65 1.73 -11.52
CA ARG A 165 -6.92 2.93 -11.10
C ARG A 165 -6.50 3.74 -12.31
N ALA A 166 -6.67 5.05 -12.25
CA ALA A 166 -6.04 5.96 -13.18
C ALA A 166 -4.56 6.19 -12.81
N GLY A 167 -3.73 6.48 -13.80
CA GLY A 167 -2.36 6.90 -13.61
C GLY A 167 -1.33 5.77 -13.47
N LYS A 168 -0.14 6.12 -12.99
CA LYS A 168 1.04 5.25 -12.96
C LYS A 168 0.91 4.00 -12.07
N ALA A 169 -0.07 3.94 -11.20
CA ALA A 169 -0.29 2.78 -10.34
C ALA A 169 -0.64 1.51 -11.14
N THR A 170 -1.36 1.67 -12.25
CA THR A 170 -1.69 0.60 -13.21
C THR A 170 -0.44 -0.03 -13.79
N MET A 171 0.50 0.78 -14.25
CA MET A 171 1.79 0.33 -14.80
C MET A 171 2.68 -0.37 -13.77
N ARG A 172 2.41 -0.17 -12.48
CA ARG A 172 3.16 -0.76 -11.36
C ARG A 172 2.47 -1.99 -10.74
N GLY A 173 1.63 -2.67 -11.50
CA GLY A 173 0.94 -3.90 -11.07
C GLY A 173 -0.23 -3.69 -10.11
N ARG A 174 -0.67 -2.46 -9.86
CA ARG A 174 -1.82 -2.13 -9.01
C ARG A 174 -3.01 -1.65 -9.83
N VAL A 175 -3.49 -2.51 -10.71
CA VAL A 175 -4.53 -2.17 -11.69
C VAL A 175 -5.84 -1.79 -11.00
N HIS A 176 -6.27 -2.55 -10.02
CA HIS A 176 -7.56 -2.34 -9.37
C HIS A 176 -7.43 -1.66 -8.00
N LYS A 177 -8.37 -0.76 -7.71
CA LYS A 177 -8.70 -0.30 -6.36
C LYS A 177 -9.84 -1.17 -5.86
N THR A 178 -9.60 -1.94 -4.81
CA THR A 178 -10.62 -2.78 -4.18
C THR A 178 -10.88 -2.25 -2.77
N PRO A 179 -12.08 -1.77 -2.47
CA PRO A 179 -12.46 -1.40 -1.11
C PRO A 179 -12.34 -2.60 -0.16
N LYS A 180 -12.08 -2.34 1.08
CA LYS A 180 -12.12 -3.36 2.15
C LYS A 180 -13.54 -3.44 2.69
N SER A 181 -13.95 -4.66 3.03
CA SER A 181 -15.24 -4.97 3.64
C SER A 181 -14.99 -5.72 4.95
N VAL A 182 -15.64 -6.84 5.15
CA VAL A 182 -15.61 -7.62 6.39
C VAL A 182 -14.21 -8.16 6.69
N LEU A 183 -13.84 -8.16 7.96
CA LEU A 183 -12.69 -8.88 8.50
C LEU A 183 -13.19 -10.17 9.16
N LEU A 184 -12.89 -11.29 8.56
CA LEU A 184 -13.18 -12.62 9.12
C LEU A 184 -11.98 -13.09 9.94
N VAL A 185 -12.23 -13.42 11.20
CA VAL A 185 -11.22 -13.98 12.10
C VAL A 185 -11.59 -15.42 12.40
N VAL A 186 -10.71 -16.34 12.06
CA VAL A 186 -10.88 -17.79 12.30
C VAL A 186 -9.75 -18.31 13.17
N LYS A 187 -10.01 -19.37 13.92
CA LYS A 187 -9.05 -19.94 14.86
C LYS A 187 -7.90 -20.63 14.14
N GLU A 188 -8.22 -21.38 13.09
CA GLU A 188 -7.25 -22.11 12.28
C GLU A 188 -7.37 -21.72 10.81
N LYS A 189 -6.27 -21.82 10.10
CA LYS A 189 -6.27 -21.58 8.67
C LYS A 189 -6.94 -22.81 8.00
N SER A 190 -8.18 -22.62 7.58
CA SER A 190 -8.80 -23.59 6.66
C SER A 190 -7.94 -23.69 5.40
N GLY A 191 -7.54 -24.90 5.04
CA GLY A 191 -6.64 -25.21 3.94
C GLY A 191 -7.10 -24.77 2.55
#